data_fe4d903ec430e52c4da73b4fa3472c6e
#
_entry.id   fe4d903ec430e52c4da73b4fa3472c6e
#
_cell.length_a   1.000
_cell.length_b   1.000
_cell.length_c   1.000
_cell.angle_alpha   90.00
_cell.angle_beta   90.00
_cell.angle_gamma   90.00
#
_symmetry.space_group_name_H-M   'P 1'
#
loop_
_entity.id
_entity.type
_entity.pdbx_description
1 polymer ?
#
loop_
_entity_poly.entity_id
_entity_poly.type
_entity_poly.pdbx_seq_one_letter_code
_entity_poly.pdbx_strand_id
1 'polypeptide(L)'
;MFIEIKDIKKSYGSGDSKVQVLKGININIEKGEFCVLLGPSGSGKSTLLNIIGGIDDADSGYISINGEKTENMNEKALTEYRRKHLGYIFQMYNLIPNLNIKENVETGAYLSDNPLDVDEILKTLGLYEHRHKLPSQLSGGQQQRCSIGRAIVKNPDILLCDEPTGALDYNTSKEILKLIETVNQKYNTTIIMVTHNEAIKDMADKVVKL
;
A
#
# COMPACT_ATOMS: atom_id res chain seq x y z
N MET A 1 19.62 -4.70 -0.98
CA MET A 1 18.63 -3.92 -1.71
C MET A 1 17.46 -4.83 -2.03
N PHE A 2 16.26 -4.46 -1.57
CA PHE A 2 15.06 -5.30 -1.72
C PHE A 2 14.19 -4.83 -2.89
N ILE A 3 13.98 -3.49 -3.03
CA ILE A 3 13.29 -2.89 -4.17
C ILE A 3 14.22 -1.91 -4.86
N GLU A 4 14.39 -2.07 -6.17
CA GLU A 4 15.12 -1.14 -7.04
C GLU A 4 14.16 -0.58 -8.08
N ILE A 5 14.01 0.74 -8.10
CA ILE A 5 13.26 1.51 -9.09
C ILE A 5 14.28 2.29 -9.89
N LYS A 6 14.35 2.07 -11.22
CA LYS A 6 15.39 2.65 -12.05
C LYS A 6 14.83 3.32 -13.28
N ASP A 7 15.12 4.61 -13.42
CA ASP A 7 14.78 5.49 -14.57
C ASP A 7 13.31 5.38 -15.02
N ILE A 8 12.38 5.24 -14.05
CA ILE A 8 10.95 5.10 -14.36
C ILE A 8 10.41 6.38 -14.94
N LYS A 9 9.87 6.26 -16.18
CA LYS A 9 9.17 7.34 -16.89
C LYS A 9 7.74 6.91 -17.19
N LYS A 10 6.82 7.86 -17.09
CA LYS A 10 5.41 7.65 -17.44
C LYS A 10 4.81 8.92 -17.99
N SER A 11 4.08 8.79 -19.09
CA SER A 11 3.31 9.86 -19.70
C SER A 11 1.87 9.42 -19.96
N TYR A 12 0.93 10.33 -19.91
CA TYR A 12 -0.47 10.10 -20.29
C TYR A 12 -0.86 11.07 -21.41
N GLY A 13 -1.89 10.69 -22.18
CA GLY A 13 -2.36 11.47 -23.32
C GLY A 13 -1.58 11.16 -24.61
N SER A 14 -1.95 11.82 -25.70
CA SER A 14 -1.34 11.67 -27.02
C SER A 14 -1.20 13.02 -27.73
N GLY A 15 -0.24 13.13 -28.66
CA GLY A 15 0.00 14.37 -29.40
C GLY A 15 0.30 15.56 -28.47
N ASP A 16 -0.36 16.69 -28.74
CA ASP A 16 -0.15 17.95 -27.99
C ASP A 16 -0.66 17.90 -26.54
N SER A 17 -1.50 16.92 -26.18
CA SER A 17 -2.00 16.71 -24.82
C SER A 17 -1.16 15.74 -24.00
N LYS A 18 0.00 15.28 -24.50
CA LYS A 18 0.89 14.36 -23.79
C LYS A 18 1.53 15.06 -22.58
N VAL A 19 1.26 14.55 -21.37
CA VAL A 19 1.85 15.02 -20.12
C VAL A 19 2.77 13.96 -19.54
N GLN A 20 4.04 14.28 -19.37
CA GLN A 20 4.99 13.40 -18.69
C GLN A 20 4.85 13.59 -17.17
N VAL A 21 4.35 12.54 -16.50
CA VAL A 21 4.07 12.53 -15.05
C VAL A 21 5.29 12.05 -14.26
N LEU A 22 5.96 10.99 -14.72
CA LEU A 22 7.22 10.52 -14.10
C LEU A 22 8.38 10.77 -15.06
N LYS A 23 9.47 11.37 -14.55
CA LYS A 23 10.57 11.95 -15.35
C LYS A 23 11.92 11.27 -15.09
N GLY A 24 11.93 9.95 -14.86
CA GLY A 24 13.16 9.21 -14.59
C GLY A 24 13.42 9.03 -13.09
N ILE A 25 12.46 8.41 -12.41
CA ILE A 25 12.51 8.17 -10.97
C ILE A 25 13.50 7.05 -10.66
N ASN A 26 14.36 7.31 -9.65
CA ASN A 26 15.32 6.33 -9.14
C ASN A 26 15.19 6.25 -7.61
N ILE A 27 14.84 5.06 -7.09
CA ILE A 27 14.65 4.82 -5.65
C ILE A 27 15.14 3.41 -5.34
N ASN A 28 15.86 3.26 -4.23
CA ASN A 28 16.23 1.97 -3.67
C ASN A 28 15.63 1.85 -2.29
N ILE A 29 15.01 0.71 -1.96
CA ILE A 29 14.37 0.46 -0.66
C ILE A 29 14.89 -0.87 -0.11
N GLU A 30 15.27 -0.87 1.15
CA GLU A 30 15.68 -2.09 1.84
C GLU A 30 14.49 -2.87 2.41
N LYS A 31 14.67 -4.14 2.69
CA LYS A 31 13.59 -4.96 3.28
C LYS A 31 13.24 -4.44 4.68
N GLY A 32 11.96 -4.28 4.95
CA GLY A 32 11.46 -3.74 6.22
C GLY A 32 11.54 -2.22 6.34
N GLU A 33 12.11 -1.50 5.36
CA GLU A 33 12.21 -0.04 5.38
C GLU A 33 10.82 0.62 5.21
N PHE A 34 10.57 1.68 5.96
CA PHE A 34 9.38 2.53 5.80
C PHE A 34 9.74 3.72 4.90
N CYS A 35 9.36 3.64 3.62
CA CYS A 35 9.61 4.67 2.62
C CYS A 35 8.36 5.53 2.39
N VAL A 36 8.52 6.86 2.46
CA VAL A 36 7.47 7.84 2.16
C VAL A 36 7.77 8.57 0.85
N LEU A 37 6.83 8.53 -0.08
CA LEU A 37 6.82 9.31 -1.31
C LEU A 37 6.00 10.58 -1.04
N LEU A 38 6.68 11.72 -0.96
CA LEU A 38 6.11 13.00 -0.59
C LEU A 38 6.06 13.94 -1.81
N GLY A 39 4.97 14.66 -1.97
CA GLY A 39 4.86 15.66 -3.02
C GLY A 39 3.45 16.25 -3.13
N PRO A 40 3.27 17.34 -3.89
CA PRO A 40 1.96 17.95 -4.10
C PRO A 40 1.00 17.01 -4.84
N SER A 41 -0.28 17.35 -4.84
CA SER A 41 -1.27 16.66 -5.68
C SER A 41 -0.85 16.75 -7.16
N GLY A 42 -0.98 15.65 -7.90
CA GLY A 42 -0.60 15.58 -9.31
C GLY A 42 0.89 15.36 -9.59
N SER A 43 1.77 15.20 -8.58
CA SER A 43 3.21 14.95 -8.80
C SER A 43 3.55 13.52 -9.27
N GLY A 44 2.56 12.65 -9.46
CA GLY A 44 2.76 11.29 -9.94
C GLY A 44 2.95 10.22 -8.86
N LYS A 45 2.71 10.53 -7.57
CA LYS A 45 2.89 9.61 -6.45
C LYS A 45 2.05 8.32 -6.61
N SER A 46 0.73 8.46 -6.81
CA SER A 46 -0.16 7.30 -7.00
C SER A 46 0.16 6.57 -8.32
N THR A 47 0.60 7.28 -9.37
CA THR A 47 1.08 6.65 -10.60
C THR A 47 2.29 5.75 -10.33
N LEU A 48 3.28 6.25 -9.60
CA LEU A 48 4.46 5.45 -9.24
C LEU A 48 4.06 4.25 -8.35
N LEU A 49 3.16 4.48 -7.38
CA LEU A 49 2.66 3.41 -6.51
C LEU A 49 1.94 2.31 -7.31
N ASN A 50 1.13 2.68 -8.32
CA ASN A 50 0.44 1.74 -9.19
C ASN A 50 1.40 0.95 -10.08
N ILE A 51 2.49 1.58 -10.56
CA ILE A 51 3.53 0.89 -11.33
C ILE A 51 4.27 -0.11 -10.43
N ILE A 52 4.63 0.27 -9.20
CA ILE A 52 5.21 -0.66 -8.21
C ILE A 52 4.26 -1.82 -7.93
N GLY A 53 2.96 -1.55 -7.87
CA GLY A 53 1.90 -2.53 -7.67
C GLY A 53 1.63 -3.44 -8.87
N GLY A 54 2.24 -3.20 -10.02
CA GLY A 54 1.94 -3.91 -11.26
C GLY A 54 0.48 -3.73 -11.72
N ILE A 55 -0.12 -2.56 -11.41
CA ILE A 55 -1.47 -2.16 -11.83
C ILE A 55 -1.40 -1.29 -13.09
N ASP A 56 -0.32 -0.54 -13.26
CA ASP A 56 -0.01 0.28 -14.44
C ASP A 56 1.41 -0.03 -14.90
N ASP A 57 1.71 0.25 -16.17
CA ASP A 57 3.00 0.01 -16.79
C ASP A 57 3.82 1.30 -16.88
N ALA A 58 5.14 1.20 -16.76
CA ALA A 58 6.05 2.31 -17.07
C ALA A 58 6.26 2.43 -18.59
N ASP A 59 6.46 3.66 -19.09
CA ASP A 59 6.86 3.87 -20.49
C ASP A 59 8.32 3.43 -20.72
N SER A 60 9.17 3.57 -19.68
CA SER A 60 10.57 3.12 -19.67
C SER A 60 11.10 3.00 -18.25
N GLY A 61 12.26 2.36 -18.11
CA GLY A 61 12.86 2.02 -16.84
C GLY A 61 12.43 0.63 -16.39
N TYR A 62 12.80 0.26 -15.15
CA TYR A 62 12.37 -1.01 -14.56
C TYR A 62 12.17 -0.92 -13.06
N ILE A 63 11.38 -1.86 -12.55
CA ILE A 63 11.26 -2.14 -11.12
C ILE A 63 11.72 -3.56 -10.88
N SER A 64 12.65 -3.74 -9.96
CA SER A 64 13.11 -5.05 -9.50
C SER A 64 12.77 -5.22 -8.02
N ILE A 65 12.17 -6.36 -7.67
CA ILE A 65 11.83 -6.72 -6.30
C ILE A 65 12.47 -8.06 -6.00
N ASN A 66 13.31 -8.08 -4.99
CA ASN A 66 14.11 -9.25 -4.63
C ASN A 66 14.90 -9.85 -5.80
N GLY A 67 15.35 -8.99 -6.73
CA GLY A 67 16.10 -9.36 -7.95
C GLY A 67 15.23 -9.74 -9.15
N GLU A 68 13.92 -9.85 -9.00
CA GLU A 68 13.00 -10.14 -10.13
C GLU A 68 12.44 -8.83 -10.69
N LYS A 69 12.51 -8.68 -12.01
CA LYS A 69 12.02 -7.49 -12.73
C LYS A 69 10.57 -7.66 -13.16
N THR A 70 9.74 -6.67 -12.77
CA THR A 70 8.30 -6.72 -13.06
C THR A 70 7.94 -6.54 -14.54
N GLU A 71 8.74 -5.79 -15.31
CA GLU A 71 8.51 -5.60 -16.75
C GLU A 71 8.61 -6.88 -17.60
N ASN A 72 9.21 -7.93 -17.06
CA ASN A 72 9.31 -9.23 -17.74
C ASN A 72 8.13 -10.17 -17.38
N MET A 73 7.22 -9.74 -16.50
CA MET A 73 6.10 -10.53 -16.04
C MET A 73 4.92 -10.39 -17.00
N ASN A 74 4.33 -11.52 -17.39
CA ASN A 74 3.03 -11.52 -18.04
C ASN A 74 1.90 -11.33 -17.02
N GLU A 75 0.65 -11.15 -17.47
CA GLU A 75 -0.53 -10.92 -16.62
C GLU A 75 -0.70 -11.97 -15.51
N LYS A 76 -0.41 -13.24 -15.81
CA LYS A 76 -0.48 -14.33 -14.84
C LYS A 76 0.60 -14.17 -13.77
N ALA A 77 1.83 -13.85 -14.17
CA ALA A 77 2.95 -13.61 -13.24
C ALA A 77 2.72 -12.36 -12.39
N LEU A 78 2.19 -11.27 -12.97
CA LEU A 78 1.81 -10.06 -12.22
C LEU A 78 0.69 -10.34 -11.21
N THR A 79 -0.28 -11.19 -11.56
CA THR A 79 -1.34 -11.60 -10.62
C THR A 79 -0.77 -12.37 -9.45
N GLU A 80 0.14 -13.35 -9.70
CA GLU A 80 0.85 -14.06 -8.65
C GLU A 80 1.74 -13.16 -7.81
N TYR A 81 2.44 -12.21 -8.43
CA TYR A 81 3.23 -11.20 -7.75
C TYR A 81 2.37 -10.38 -6.79
N ARG A 82 1.22 -9.83 -7.24
CA ARG A 82 0.28 -9.10 -6.38
C ARG A 82 -0.27 -9.98 -5.27
N ARG A 83 -0.59 -11.23 -5.58
CA ARG A 83 -1.13 -12.19 -4.62
C ARG A 83 -0.13 -12.47 -3.50
N LYS A 84 1.12 -12.77 -3.83
CA LYS A 84 2.14 -13.20 -2.87
C LYS A 84 2.79 -12.05 -2.11
N HIS A 85 3.14 -10.98 -2.80
CA HIS A 85 4.07 -9.99 -2.27
C HIS A 85 3.42 -8.69 -1.83
N LEU A 86 2.21 -8.34 -2.34
CA LEU A 86 1.64 -7.03 -2.11
C LEU A 86 0.42 -7.04 -1.19
N GLY A 87 0.41 -6.16 -0.19
CA GLY A 87 -0.79 -5.62 0.44
C GLY A 87 -1.05 -4.22 -0.11
N TYR A 88 -2.31 -3.82 -0.27
CA TYR A 88 -2.67 -2.49 -0.74
C TYR A 88 -3.69 -1.84 0.19
N ILE A 89 -3.39 -0.63 0.67
CA ILE A 89 -4.25 0.21 1.48
C ILE A 89 -4.62 1.44 0.67
N PHE A 90 -5.91 1.64 0.43
CA PHE A 90 -6.44 2.75 -0.33
C PHE A 90 -6.97 3.86 0.59
N GLN A 91 -7.04 5.08 0.06
CA GLN A 91 -7.65 6.22 0.73
C GLN A 91 -9.13 5.98 1.07
N MET A 92 -9.88 5.34 0.17
CA MET A 92 -11.31 5.02 0.31
C MET A 92 -11.51 3.56 0.72
N TYR A 93 -11.02 3.12 1.80
CA TYR A 93 -11.12 1.81 2.47
C TYR A 93 -11.41 0.57 1.57
N ASN A 94 -12.25 0.68 0.55
CA ASN A 94 -12.65 -0.35 -0.42
C ASN A 94 -13.11 -1.65 0.24
N LEU A 95 -13.86 -1.56 1.35
CA LEU A 95 -14.43 -2.71 2.02
C LEU A 95 -15.59 -3.28 1.22
N ILE A 96 -15.81 -4.59 1.32
CA ILE A 96 -16.94 -5.28 0.73
C ILE A 96 -18.15 -5.03 1.64
N PRO A 97 -19.19 -4.29 1.19
CA PRO A 97 -20.21 -3.76 2.08
C PRO A 97 -21.12 -4.81 2.71
N ASN A 98 -21.26 -5.97 2.07
CA ASN A 98 -22.12 -7.07 2.51
C ASN A 98 -21.38 -8.11 3.37
N LEU A 99 -20.08 -7.94 3.59
CA LEU A 99 -19.27 -8.76 4.47
C LEU A 99 -19.01 -8.02 5.79
N ASN A 100 -19.04 -8.74 6.91
CA ASN A 100 -18.64 -8.18 8.19
C ASN A 100 -17.12 -7.93 8.25
N ILE A 101 -16.60 -7.35 9.34
CA ILE A 101 -15.17 -7.03 9.49
C ILE A 101 -14.31 -8.29 9.35
N LYS A 102 -14.66 -9.38 10.04
CA LYS A 102 -13.88 -10.62 10.00
C LYS A 102 -13.84 -11.18 8.58
N GLU A 103 -14.98 -11.27 7.93
CA GLU A 103 -15.09 -11.73 6.55
C GLU A 103 -14.31 -10.84 5.57
N ASN A 104 -14.34 -9.50 5.75
CA ASN A 104 -13.52 -8.59 4.94
C ASN A 104 -12.02 -8.89 5.09
N VAL A 105 -11.54 -9.15 6.31
CA VAL A 105 -10.14 -9.52 6.55
C VAL A 105 -9.84 -10.92 5.97
N GLU A 106 -10.72 -11.89 6.14
CA GLU A 106 -10.59 -13.24 5.61
C GLU A 106 -10.43 -13.27 4.08
N THR A 107 -11.04 -12.31 3.35
CA THR A 107 -10.82 -12.23 1.88
C THR A 107 -9.34 -12.06 1.52
N GLY A 108 -8.57 -11.35 2.35
CA GLY A 108 -7.12 -11.26 2.20
C GLY A 108 -6.41 -12.58 2.52
N ALA A 109 -6.84 -13.26 3.58
CA ALA A 109 -6.25 -14.54 3.99
C ALA A 109 -6.38 -15.63 2.91
N TYR A 110 -7.54 -15.70 2.22
CA TYR A 110 -7.77 -16.65 1.12
C TYR A 110 -6.81 -16.46 -0.08
N LEU A 111 -6.18 -15.30 -0.20
CA LEU A 111 -5.20 -15.03 -1.25
C LEU A 111 -3.79 -15.50 -0.90
N SER A 112 -3.54 -15.97 0.32
CA SER A 112 -2.21 -16.34 0.81
C SER A 112 -2.07 -17.83 1.03
N ASP A 113 -0.90 -18.38 0.75
CA ASP A 113 -0.53 -19.75 1.09
C ASP A 113 -0.09 -19.87 2.56
N ASN A 114 0.26 -18.75 3.20
CA ASN A 114 0.70 -18.69 4.60
C ASN A 114 0.16 -17.41 5.28
N PRO A 115 -1.17 -17.28 5.46
CA PRO A 115 -1.78 -16.10 6.06
C PRO A 115 -1.46 -15.98 7.55
N LEU A 116 -1.48 -14.76 8.06
CA LEU A 116 -1.48 -14.51 9.49
C LEU A 116 -2.83 -14.91 10.10
N ASP A 117 -2.85 -15.17 11.41
CA ASP A 117 -4.08 -15.48 12.12
C ASP A 117 -5.03 -14.28 12.12
N VAL A 118 -6.25 -14.47 11.62
CA VAL A 118 -7.27 -13.41 11.46
C VAL A 118 -7.66 -12.80 12.80
N ASP A 119 -7.85 -13.63 13.83
CA ASP A 119 -8.28 -13.15 15.14
C ASP A 119 -7.16 -12.36 15.84
N GLU A 120 -5.89 -12.75 15.65
CA GLU A 120 -4.73 -11.99 16.14
C GLU A 120 -4.58 -10.65 15.41
N ILE A 121 -4.81 -10.61 14.10
CA ILE A 121 -4.85 -9.36 13.34
C ILE A 121 -5.97 -8.46 13.87
N LEU A 122 -7.18 -8.97 14.06
CA LEU A 122 -8.30 -8.19 14.58
C LEU A 122 -8.03 -7.65 15.98
N LYS A 123 -7.38 -8.41 16.86
CA LYS A 123 -6.93 -7.93 18.19
C LYS A 123 -5.89 -6.82 18.06
N THR A 124 -4.87 -7.01 17.22
CA THR A 124 -3.80 -6.01 16.98
C THR A 124 -4.39 -4.68 16.46
N LEU A 125 -5.43 -4.75 15.64
CA LEU A 125 -6.11 -3.58 15.08
C LEU A 125 -7.18 -2.97 16.02
N GLY A 126 -7.46 -3.59 17.18
CA GLY A 126 -8.53 -3.15 18.08
C GLY A 126 -9.93 -3.34 17.49
N LEU A 127 -10.12 -4.33 16.63
CA LEU A 127 -11.40 -4.60 15.94
C LEU A 127 -12.07 -5.90 16.38
N TYR A 128 -11.44 -6.68 17.24
CA TYR A 128 -11.95 -8.01 17.62
C TYR A 128 -13.37 -7.98 18.14
N GLU A 129 -13.72 -7.04 19.01
CA GLU A 129 -15.08 -6.89 19.56
C GLU A 129 -16.11 -6.41 18.51
N HIS A 130 -15.62 -5.88 17.38
CA HIS A 130 -16.46 -5.41 16.28
C HIS A 130 -16.52 -6.36 15.10
N ARG A 131 -15.90 -7.54 15.18
CA ARG A 131 -15.65 -8.46 14.05
C ARG A 131 -16.89 -8.90 13.27
N HIS A 132 -18.07 -8.87 13.91
CA HIS A 132 -19.35 -9.24 13.28
C HIS A 132 -20.16 -8.05 12.75
N LYS A 133 -19.64 -6.81 12.89
CA LYS A 133 -20.29 -5.61 12.35
C LYS A 133 -20.03 -5.49 10.86
N LEU A 134 -20.99 -4.89 10.14
CA LEU A 134 -20.85 -4.50 8.75
C LEU A 134 -20.08 -3.17 8.63
N PRO A 135 -19.44 -2.87 7.48
CA PRO A 135 -18.74 -1.61 7.25
C PRO A 135 -19.60 -0.37 7.54
N SER A 136 -20.89 -0.40 7.20
CA SER A 136 -21.83 0.71 7.46
C SER A 136 -22.06 1.03 8.95
N GLN A 137 -21.69 0.13 9.85
CA GLN A 137 -21.81 0.29 11.30
C GLN A 137 -20.52 0.78 11.97
N LEU A 138 -19.51 1.13 11.18
CA LEU A 138 -18.18 1.50 11.63
C LEU A 138 -17.87 2.97 11.38
N SER A 139 -17.04 3.56 12.27
CA SER A 139 -16.40 4.85 12.00
C SER A 139 -15.40 4.73 10.85
N GLY A 140 -15.03 5.86 10.22
CA GLY A 140 -14.02 5.88 9.17
C GLY A 140 -12.68 5.27 9.61
N GLY A 141 -12.23 5.57 10.83
CA GLY A 141 -11.02 4.98 11.40
C GLY A 141 -11.11 3.47 11.60
N GLN A 142 -12.28 2.95 12.00
CA GLN A 142 -12.50 1.50 12.11
C GLN A 142 -12.53 0.83 10.73
N GLN A 143 -13.14 1.47 9.73
CA GLN A 143 -13.12 0.99 8.35
C GLN A 143 -11.69 0.94 7.81
N GLN A 144 -10.87 1.98 8.07
CA GLN A 144 -9.47 2.00 7.66
C GLN A 144 -8.65 0.91 8.35
N ARG A 145 -8.86 0.69 9.66
CA ARG A 145 -8.23 -0.44 10.39
C ARG A 145 -8.59 -1.78 9.76
N CYS A 146 -9.85 -1.98 9.34
CA CYS A 146 -10.30 -3.18 8.64
C CYS A 146 -9.61 -3.34 7.28
N SER A 147 -9.49 -2.26 6.50
CA SER A 147 -8.74 -2.25 5.23
C SER A 147 -7.26 -2.63 5.43
N ILE A 148 -6.62 -2.10 6.48
CA ILE A 148 -5.26 -2.49 6.88
C ILE A 148 -5.21 -3.99 7.20
N GLY A 149 -6.15 -4.50 8.00
CA GLY A 149 -6.23 -5.92 8.34
C GLY A 149 -6.32 -6.83 7.13
N ARG A 150 -7.18 -6.49 6.18
CA ARG A 150 -7.31 -7.21 4.92
C ARG A 150 -6.02 -7.21 4.09
N ALA A 151 -5.28 -6.10 4.11
CA ALA A 151 -4.03 -5.97 3.38
C ALA A 151 -2.90 -6.79 4.01
N ILE A 152 -2.79 -6.81 5.35
CA ILE A 152 -1.67 -7.42 6.07
C ILE A 152 -1.88 -8.91 6.39
N VAL A 153 -3.14 -9.39 6.49
CA VAL A 153 -3.44 -10.79 6.86
C VAL A 153 -2.82 -11.81 5.91
N LYS A 154 -2.63 -11.45 4.66
CA LYS A 154 -1.95 -12.29 3.66
C LYS A 154 -0.43 -12.39 3.87
N ASN A 155 0.13 -11.71 4.89
CA ASN A 155 1.55 -11.68 5.23
C ASN A 155 2.42 -11.18 4.06
N PRO A 156 2.14 -9.98 3.51
CA PRO A 156 2.82 -9.48 2.33
C PRO A 156 4.24 -8.98 2.67
N ASP A 157 5.17 -9.09 1.71
CA ASP A 157 6.50 -8.50 1.81
C ASP A 157 6.47 -6.96 1.73
N ILE A 158 5.49 -6.42 0.99
CA ILE A 158 5.36 -4.98 0.69
C ILE A 158 3.93 -4.53 0.96
N LEU A 159 3.79 -3.43 1.67
CA LEU A 159 2.52 -2.75 1.90
C LEU A 159 2.53 -1.40 1.17
N LEU A 160 1.70 -1.29 0.14
CA LEU A 160 1.50 -0.06 -0.61
C LEU A 160 0.35 0.74 0.03
N CYS A 161 0.60 1.99 0.41
CA CYS A 161 -0.37 2.86 1.08
C CYS A 161 -0.60 4.12 0.25
N ASP A 162 -1.79 4.24 -0.34
CA ASP A 162 -2.18 5.44 -1.11
C ASP A 162 -3.02 6.36 -0.23
N GLU A 163 -2.42 7.44 0.29
CA GLU A 163 -3.06 8.44 1.15
C GLU A 163 -3.89 7.82 2.29
N PRO A 164 -3.34 6.91 3.13
CA PRO A 164 -4.12 6.06 4.04
C PRO A 164 -4.89 6.84 5.12
N THR A 165 -4.61 8.13 5.28
CA THR A 165 -5.26 9.02 6.26
C THR A 165 -6.03 10.18 5.62
N GLY A 166 -6.10 10.24 4.30
CA GLY A 166 -6.67 11.39 3.57
C GLY A 166 -8.15 11.65 3.81
N ALA A 167 -8.91 10.65 4.29
CA ALA A 167 -10.34 10.75 4.59
C ALA A 167 -10.64 10.82 6.11
N LEU A 168 -9.61 10.98 6.97
CA LEU A 168 -9.72 10.90 8.43
C LEU A 168 -9.41 12.23 9.10
N ASP A 169 -9.97 12.44 10.28
CA ASP A 169 -9.61 13.55 11.16
C ASP A 169 -8.17 13.40 11.70
N TYR A 170 -7.63 14.48 12.25
CA TYR A 170 -6.23 14.54 12.70
C TYR A 170 -5.86 13.49 13.76
N ASN A 171 -6.71 13.28 14.76
CA ASN A 171 -6.41 12.33 15.85
C ASN A 171 -6.45 10.89 15.34
N THR A 172 -7.50 10.54 14.61
CA THR A 172 -7.63 9.23 13.95
C THR A 172 -6.49 8.97 12.97
N SER A 173 -6.05 9.99 12.22
CA SER A 173 -4.89 9.88 11.31
C SER A 173 -3.62 9.49 12.06
N LYS A 174 -3.34 10.10 13.22
CA LYS A 174 -2.18 9.72 14.05
C LYS A 174 -2.24 8.26 14.52
N GLU A 175 -3.43 7.81 14.94
CA GLU A 175 -3.64 6.42 15.37
C GLU A 175 -3.39 5.44 14.23
N ILE A 176 -3.89 5.74 13.03
CA ILE A 176 -3.69 4.90 11.84
C ILE A 176 -2.21 4.84 11.44
N LEU A 177 -1.51 5.97 11.46
CA LEU A 177 -0.07 6.00 11.15
C LEU A 177 0.74 5.18 12.15
N LYS A 178 0.47 5.33 13.46
CA LYS A 178 1.12 4.52 14.50
C LYS A 178 0.81 3.02 14.33
N LEU A 179 -0.39 2.69 13.90
CA LEU A 179 -0.76 1.31 13.61
C LEU A 179 0.03 0.74 12.42
N ILE A 180 0.19 1.52 11.33
CA ILE A 180 1.00 1.13 10.17
C ILE A 180 2.47 0.94 10.57
N GLU A 181 3.03 1.82 11.40
CA GLU A 181 4.38 1.66 11.97
C GLU A 181 4.49 0.38 12.80
N THR A 182 3.50 0.10 13.65
CA THR A 182 3.45 -1.15 14.45
C THR A 182 3.43 -2.39 13.54
N VAL A 183 2.69 -2.35 12.44
CA VAL A 183 2.67 -3.43 11.43
C VAL A 183 4.03 -3.61 10.78
N ASN A 184 4.68 -2.52 10.36
CA ASN A 184 6.03 -2.55 9.80
C ASN A 184 7.02 -3.26 10.76
N GLN A 185 7.06 -2.82 12.02
CA GLN A 185 7.97 -3.35 13.03
C GLN A 185 7.66 -4.81 13.41
N LYS A 186 6.37 -5.13 13.59
CA LYS A 186 5.95 -6.47 14.06
C LYS A 186 6.14 -7.56 13.00
N TYR A 187 5.87 -7.24 11.74
CA TYR A 187 5.86 -8.21 10.64
C TYR A 187 7.05 -8.03 9.68
N ASN A 188 7.92 -7.05 9.92
CA ASN A 188 9.05 -6.70 9.03
C ASN A 188 8.62 -6.48 7.57
N THR A 189 7.41 -5.92 7.39
CA THR A 189 6.83 -5.62 6.07
C THR A 189 7.41 -4.30 5.57
N THR A 190 7.95 -4.28 4.35
CA THR A 190 8.41 -3.04 3.70
C THR A 190 7.20 -2.16 3.38
N ILE A 191 7.24 -0.88 3.76
CA ILE A 191 6.12 0.05 3.51
C ILE A 191 6.54 1.09 2.47
N ILE A 192 5.68 1.29 1.47
CA ILE A 192 5.76 2.43 0.54
C ILE A 192 4.46 3.21 0.69
N MET A 193 4.55 4.40 1.25
CA MET A 193 3.41 5.26 1.49
C MET A 193 3.49 6.52 0.65
N VAL A 194 2.43 6.84 -0.08
CA VAL A 194 2.28 8.14 -0.72
C VAL A 194 1.41 9.05 0.14
N THR A 195 1.83 10.30 0.28
CA THR A 195 1.09 11.31 1.05
C THR A 195 1.55 12.72 0.68
N HIS A 196 0.71 13.70 0.99
CA HIS A 196 1.05 15.11 0.97
C HIS A 196 1.31 15.67 2.39
N ASN A 197 1.11 14.87 3.44
CA ASN A 197 1.29 15.30 4.83
C ASN A 197 2.77 15.23 5.24
N GLU A 198 3.39 16.38 5.41
CA GLU A 198 4.81 16.48 5.80
C GLU A 198 5.11 15.96 7.22
N ALA A 199 4.12 15.90 8.10
CA ALA A 199 4.31 15.41 9.47
C ALA A 199 4.69 13.91 9.56
N ILE A 200 4.53 13.17 8.46
CA ILE A 200 4.88 11.75 8.38
C ILE A 200 6.40 11.53 8.23
N LYS A 201 7.16 12.56 7.89
CA LYS A 201 8.62 12.47 7.67
C LYS A 201 9.36 11.88 8.87
N ASP A 202 8.92 12.23 10.09
CA ASP A 202 9.59 11.82 11.33
C ASP A 202 9.41 10.33 11.65
N MET A 203 8.48 9.65 10.95
CA MET A 203 8.21 8.22 11.10
C MET A 203 8.89 7.37 10.02
N ALA A 204 9.38 7.99 8.96
CA ALA A 204 9.93 7.31 7.80
C ALA A 204 11.44 7.10 7.92
N ASP A 205 11.91 5.90 7.58
CA ASP A 205 13.34 5.62 7.40
C ASP A 205 13.88 6.34 6.16
N LYS A 206 13.04 6.50 5.15
CA LYS A 206 13.36 7.16 3.88
C LYS A 206 12.23 8.07 3.41
N VAL A 207 12.59 9.27 2.97
CA VAL A 207 11.67 10.21 2.34
C VAL A 207 12.17 10.54 0.93
N VAL A 208 11.31 10.33 -0.06
CA VAL A 208 11.55 10.69 -1.47
C VAL A 208 10.57 11.77 -1.86
N LYS A 209 11.07 12.88 -2.40
CA LYS A 209 10.24 13.97 -2.93
C LYS A 209 10.04 13.79 -4.43
N LEU A 210 8.78 13.82 -4.87
CA LEU A 210 8.35 13.77 -6.26
C LEU A 210 7.83 15.12 -6.74
#